data_057565c051e358e03660b3540a34f109
#
_entry.id   057565c051e358e03660b3540a34f109
#
_cell.length_a   1.000
_cell.length_b   1.000
_cell.length_c   1.000
_cell.angle_alpha   90.00
_cell.angle_beta   90.00
_cell.angle_gamma   90.00
#
_symmetry.space_group_name_H-M   'P 1'
#
loop_
_entity.id
_entity.type
_entity.pdbx_description
1 polymer ?
#
loop_
_entity_poly.entity_id
_entity_poly.type
_entity_poly.pdbx_seq_one_letter_code
_entity_poly.pdbx_strand_id
1 'polypeptide(L)'
;MSAKPTSSPQNTHWGKVSIALCAGLFVSMQVGKLGPAIPVLRDDLGLSLVDAGYALSIFTLLAIFLAVPLGAFSTFFGRRSIIVLGIISVMIGTLGSTAITQPWMFLVLRALEGFGFIAIAVNIPAFITHLAAPQDRTRALGVWSIYMPTGMAFALLVSTPFLTQIGWRGLWVVMFLLAIPLLIGLWWALEEPSAQQTREPRAVAQMVANSYRAPGLLMVGACFGVYTFQWVTIMQWLPSFLNEEVGLTLEQAIYFTAAVVFMNGPGCYVGVRFAAQGMKSSSLIIIGAVTMAVLTFAIFGAGVPPLMRLILCMIYSFIGGFIPANLFLLVPQYAPDLRHVSIGNGILMQGSALGQTLGAPIVAALVTEAGGDWGVAIWPMLVMSMCVFMLGLFGFRRSNL
;
A
#
# COMPACT_ATOMS: atom_id res chain seq x y z
N MET A 1 -18.11 -25.96 26.12
CA MET A 1 -17.47 -24.91 26.92
C MET A 1 -17.58 -23.61 26.16
N SER A 2 -18.43 -22.70 26.60
CA SER A 2 -18.63 -21.37 25.97
C SER A 2 -17.36 -20.54 26.19
N ALA A 3 -16.65 -20.21 25.09
CA ALA A 3 -15.50 -19.33 25.17
C ALA A 3 -15.99 -17.92 25.61
N LYS A 4 -15.47 -17.43 26.75
CA LYS A 4 -15.68 -16.04 27.17
C LYS A 4 -15.30 -15.11 26.01
N PRO A 5 -16.15 -14.12 25.68
CA PRO A 5 -15.78 -13.11 24.72
C PRO A 5 -14.50 -12.41 25.22
N THR A 6 -13.45 -12.40 24.43
CA THR A 6 -12.23 -11.67 24.73
C THR A 6 -12.60 -10.19 24.85
N SER A 7 -12.55 -9.65 26.07
CA SER A 7 -12.77 -8.23 26.32
C SER A 7 -11.77 -7.41 25.52
N SER A 8 -12.26 -6.43 24.77
CA SER A 8 -11.40 -5.43 24.13
C SER A 8 -10.48 -4.81 25.19
N PRO A 9 -9.21 -4.49 24.86
CA PRO A 9 -8.31 -3.89 25.84
C PRO A 9 -8.90 -2.56 26.35
N GLN A 10 -8.80 -2.33 27.64
CA GLN A 10 -9.27 -1.07 28.24
C GLN A 10 -8.37 0.10 27.84
N ASN A 11 -7.08 -0.16 27.64
CA ASN A 11 -6.08 0.83 27.22
C ASN A 11 -5.35 0.36 25.96
N THR A 12 -5.03 1.30 25.07
CA THR A 12 -4.26 1.03 23.84
C THR A 12 -2.78 0.84 24.16
N HIS A 13 -2.20 -0.25 23.67
CA HIS A 13 -0.75 -0.51 23.79
C HIS A 13 0.04 0.22 22.69
N TRP A 14 0.19 1.56 22.81
CA TRP A 14 0.82 2.39 21.80
C TRP A 14 2.24 1.98 21.44
N GLY A 15 3.05 1.46 22.39
CA GLY A 15 4.39 0.95 22.09
C GLY A 15 4.36 -0.23 21.11
N LYS A 16 3.45 -1.19 21.29
CA LYS A 16 3.27 -2.31 20.35
C LYS A 16 2.70 -1.85 19.00
N VAL A 17 1.79 -0.87 19.01
CA VAL A 17 1.26 -0.23 17.80
C VAL A 17 2.38 0.46 17.02
N SER A 18 3.28 1.18 17.69
CA SER A 18 4.42 1.86 17.04
C SER A 18 5.38 0.88 16.36
N ILE A 19 5.68 -0.26 17.00
CA ILE A 19 6.50 -1.32 16.39
C ILE A 19 5.82 -1.88 15.13
N ALA A 20 4.51 -2.12 15.19
CA ALA A 20 3.72 -2.55 14.04
C ALA A 20 3.76 -1.53 12.89
N LEU A 21 3.68 -0.23 13.21
CA LEU A 21 3.82 0.85 12.21
C LEU A 21 5.22 0.90 11.59
N CYS A 22 6.28 0.73 12.40
CA CYS A 22 7.65 0.63 11.88
C CYS A 22 7.81 -0.55 10.91
N ALA A 23 7.13 -1.68 11.16
CA ALA A 23 7.12 -2.79 10.21
C ALA A 23 6.47 -2.42 8.87
N GLY A 24 5.36 -1.69 8.91
CA GLY A 24 4.70 -1.16 7.71
C GLY A 24 5.62 -0.21 6.93
N LEU A 25 6.21 0.77 7.60
CA LEU A 25 7.17 1.70 7.00
C LEU A 25 8.35 0.96 6.35
N PHE A 26 8.92 0.00 7.06
CA PHE A 26 10.05 -0.80 6.56
C PHE A 26 9.70 -1.58 5.29
N VAL A 27 8.54 -2.26 5.25
CA VAL A 27 8.19 -3.04 4.05
C VAL A 27 7.80 -2.14 2.87
N SER A 28 7.27 -0.95 3.10
CA SER A 28 7.03 0.02 2.03
C SER A 28 8.33 0.63 1.48
N MET A 29 9.37 0.75 2.32
CA MET A 29 10.72 1.11 1.85
C MET A 29 11.28 0.06 0.87
N GLN A 30 10.94 -1.24 1.00
CA GLN A 30 11.35 -2.27 0.04
C GLN A 30 10.75 -2.04 -1.36
N VAL A 31 9.61 -1.38 -1.44
CA VAL A 31 9.00 -0.96 -2.72
C VAL A 31 9.75 0.26 -3.27
N GLY A 32 9.93 1.29 -2.44
CA GLY A 32 10.50 2.57 -2.85
C GLY A 32 11.99 2.50 -3.24
N LYS A 33 12.80 1.64 -2.60
CA LYS A 33 14.24 1.51 -2.86
C LYS A 33 14.58 1.08 -4.30
N LEU A 34 13.65 0.36 -4.95
CA LEU A 34 13.95 -0.29 -6.22
C LEU A 34 14.02 0.69 -7.39
N GLY A 35 13.07 1.65 -7.47
CA GLY A 35 13.01 2.59 -8.59
C GLY A 35 14.36 3.28 -8.87
N PRO A 36 14.95 3.98 -7.90
CA PRO A 36 16.27 4.59 -8.05
C PRO A 36 17.41 3.61 -8.35
N ALA A 37 17.29 2.35 -7.91
CA ALA A 37 18.32 1.33 -8.09
C ALA A 37 18.28 0.66 -9.47
N ILE A 38 17.19 0.75 -10.23
CA ILE A 38 17.01 0.07 -11.52
C ILE A 38 18.17 0.32 -12.49
N PRO A 39 18.64 1.55 -12.75
CA PRO A 39 19.75 1.76 -13.68
C PRO A 39 21.00 0.98 -13.28
N VAL A 40 21.40 1.10 -12.01
CA VAL A 40 22.61 0.43 -11.48
C VAL A 40 22.46 -1.10 -11.49
N LEU A 41 21.26 -1.62 -11.18
CA LEU A 41 20.97 -3.06 -11.22
C LEU A 41 21.02 -3.61 -12.65
N ARG A 42 20.54 -2.84 -13.63
CA ARG A 42 20.60 -3.23 -15.04
C ARG A 42 22.04 -3.33 -15.54
N ASP A 43 22.86 -2.37 -15.18
CA ASP A 43 24.28 -2.36 -15.57
C ASP A 43 25.08 -3.48 -14.89
N ASP A 44 24.82 -3.75 -13.61
CA ASP A 44 25.60 -4.71 -12.81
C ASP A 44 25.16 -6.18 -13.02
N LEU A 45 23.85 -6.43 -13.15
CA LEU A 45 23.29 -7.78 -13.30
C LEU A 45 22.91 -8.12 -14.74
N GLY A 46 23.03 -7.19 -15.69
CA GLY A 46 22.59 -7.39 -17.07
C GLY A 46 21.06 -7.53 -17.21
N LEU A 47 20.28 -6.87 -16.31
CA LEU A 47 18.81 -6.93 -16.39
C LEU A 47 18.32 -6.28 -17.68
N SER A 48 17.49 -7.00 -18.42
CA SER A 48 16.72 -6.39 -19.51
C SER A 48 15.72 -5.38 -18.96
N LEU A 49 15.17 -4.54 -19.83
CA LEU A 49 14.09 -3.62 -19.45
C LEU A 49 12.84 -4.40 -18.97
N VAL A 50 12.61 -5.57 -19.54
CA VAL A 50 11.51 -6.48 -19.17
C VAL A 50 11.72 -7.05 -17.76
N ASP A 51 12.95 -7.49 -17.44
CA ASP A 51 13.29 -8.00 -16.11
C ASP A 51 13.11 -6.91 -15.04
N ALA A 52 13.53 -5.68 -15.35
CA ALA A 52 13.33 -4.53 -14.48
C ALA A 52 11.82 -4.26 -14.25
N GLY A 53 11.00 -4.36 -15.30
CA GLY A 53 9.54 -4.27 -15.20
C GLY A 53 8.95 -5.36 -14.31
N TYR A 54 9.39 -6.60 -14.45
CA TYR A 54 8.98 -7.69 -13.56
C TYR A 54 9.43 -7.44 -12.11
N ALA A 55 10.64 -6.98 -11.87
CA ALA A 55 11.13 -6.67 -10.54
C ALA A 55 10.30 -5.59 -9.83
N LEU A 56 9.80 -4.60 -10.55
CA LEU A 56 8.90 -3.57 -10.04
C LEU A 56 7.50 -4.10 -9.74
N SER A 57 6.96 -4.97 -10.61
CA SER A 57 5.57 -5.41 -10.54
C SER A 57 5.34 -6.67 -9.71
N ILE A 58 6.39 -7.43 -9.35
CA ILE A 58 6.26 -8.75 -8.71
C ILE A 58 5.51 -8.68 -7.36
N PHE A 59 5.63 -7.59 -6.60
CA PHE A 59 4.90 -7.41 -5.35
C PHE A 59 3.40 -7.34 -5.59
N THR A 60 2.97 -6.57 -6.60
CA THR A 60 1.55 -6.44 -6.95
C THR A 60 0.98 -7.72 -7.54
N LEU A 61 1.74 -8.38 -8.42
CA LEU A 61 1.35 -9.66 -8.99
C LEU A 61 1.14 -10.72 -7.91
N LEU A 62 2.07 -10.84 -6.97
CA LEU A 62 1.94 -11.79 -5.86
C LEU A 62 0.74 -11.45 -4.96
N ALA A 63 0.45 -10.17 -4.73
CA ALA A 63 -0.66 -9.74 -3.88
C ALA A 63 -2.02 -10.14 -4.46
N ILE A 64 -2.17 -10.19 -5.79
CA ILE A 64 -3.40 -10.68 -6.44
C ILE A 64 -3.74 -12.11 -5.97
N PHE A 65 -2.73 -12.97 -5.82
CA PHE A 65 -2.92 -14.38 -5.50
C PHE A 65 -2.77 -14.67 -4.00
N LEU A 66 -1.87 -13.98 -3.29
CA LEU A 66 -1.46 -14.35 -1.93
C LEU A 66 -2.11 -13.51 -0.83
N ALA A 67 -2.69 -12.34 -1.13
CA ALA A 67 -3.20 -11.45 -0.08
C ALA A 67 -4.32 -12.10 0.76
N VAL A 68 -5.30 -12.71 0.12
CA VAL A 68 -6.40 -13.40 0.82
C VAL A 68 -5.93 -14.70 1.48
N PRO A 69 -5.17 -15.59 0.83
CA PRO A 69 -4.56 -16.75 1.48
C PRO A 69 -3.74 -16.40 2.72
N LEU A 70 -2.89 -15.38 2.70
CA LEU A 70 -2.10 -14.97 3.86
C LEU A 70 -2.96 -14.43 5.01
N GLY A 71 -4.06 -13.72 4.69
CA GLY A 71 -5.08 -13.36 5.67
C GLY A 71 -5.75 -14.58 6.30
N ALA A 72 -6.07 -15.60 5.49
CA ALA A 72 -6.66 -16.84 5.96
C ALA A 72 -5.67 -17.68 6.78
N PHE A 73 -4.43 -17.85 6.31
CA PHE A 73 -3.38 -18.57 7.03
C PHE A 73 -3.08 -17.94 8.39
N SER A 74 -3.20 -16.63 8.53
CA SER A 74 -3.03 -15.97 9.82
C SER A 74 -4.10 -16.36 10.85
N THR A 75 -5.29 -16.74 10.41
CA THR A 75 -6.33 -17.26 11.31
C THR A 75 -6.09 -18.72 11.74
N PHE A 76 -5.32 -19.46 10.92
CA PHE A 76 -4.96 -20.86 11.18
C PHE A 76 -3.66 -21.00 11.99
N PHE A 77 -2.57 -20.35 11.53
CA PHE A 77 -1.24 -20.43 12.13
C PHE A 77 -0.97 -19.35 13.19
N GLY A 78 -1.87 -18.37 13.32
CA GLY A 78 -1.68 -17.16 14.13
C GLY A 78 -1.04 -16.01 13.37
N ARG A 79 -1.49 -14.79 13.63
CA ARG A 79 -0.98 -13.57 12.97
C ARG A 79 0.51 -13.35 13.24
N ARG A 80 0.95 -13.63 14.49
CA ARG A 80 2.37 -13.54 14.87
C ARG A 80 3.24 -14.35 13.93
N SER A 81 2.89 -15.63 13.70
CA SER A 81 3.67 -16.53 12.85
C SER A 81 3.79 -16.01 11.42
N ILE A 82 2.69 -15.52 10.85
CA ILE A 82 2.67 -15.00 9.48
C ILE A 82 3.46 -13.69 9.36
N ILE A 83 3.35 -12.78 10.33
CA ILE A 83 4.10 -11.50 10.33
C ILE A 83 5.61 -11.76 10.51
N VAL A 84 5.99 -12.64 11.44
CA VAL A 84 7.40 -13.01 11.68
C VAL A 84 7.98 -13.72 10.44
N LEU A 85 7.25 -14.66 9.85
CA LEU A 85 7.64 -15.29 8.59
C LEU A 85 7.82 -14.25 7.47
N GLY A 86 6.93 -13.24 7.43
CA GLY A 86 7.01 -12.14 6.48
C GLY A 86 8.31 -11.33 6.61
N ILE A 87 8.70 -10.92 7.83
CA ILE A 87 9.97 -10.19 8.05
C ILE A 87 11.17 -11.07 7.71
N ILE A 88 11.16 -12.34 8.12
CA ILE A 88 12.25 -13.29 7.78
C ILE A 88 12.37 -13.44 6.25
N SER A 89 11.24 -13.55 5.55
CA SER A 89 11.21 -13.63 4.08
C SER A 89 11.81 -12.38 3.43
N VAL A 90 11.47 -11.17 3.92
CA VAL A 90 12.11 -9.92 3.47
C VAL A 90 13.61 -9.96 3.74
N MET A 91 14.04 -10.38 4.93
CA MET A 91 15.46 -10.46 5.28
C MET A 91 16.23 -11.40 4.36
N ILE A 92 15.69 -12.59 4.08
CA ILE A 92 16.30 -13.56 3.15
C ILE A 92 16.36 -12.97 1.74
N GLY A 93 15.26 -12.39 1.25
CA GLY A 93 15.20 -11.77 -0.07
C GLY A 93 16.21 -10.62 -0.21
N THR A 94 16.27 -9.76 0.81
CA THR A 94 17.16 -8.58 0.83
C THR A 94 18.62 -8.97 0.91
N LEU A 95 19.01 -9.81 1.89
CA LEU A 95 20.41 -10.23 2.04
C LEU A 95 20.84 -11.14 0.88
N GLY A 96 20.01 -12.10 0.49
CA GLY A 96 20.31 -13.01 -0.62
C GLY A 96 20.58 -12.25 -1.92
N SER A 97 19.87 -11.15 -2.18
CA SER A 97 20.08 -10.30 -3.36
C SER A 97 21.50 -9.74 -3.45
N THR A 98 22.22 -9.58 -2.35
CA THR A 98 23.59 -9.04 -2.36
C THR A 98 24.63 -10.00 -2.94
N ALA A 99 24.34 -11.30 -2.95
CA ALA A 99 25.26 -12.36 -3.37
C ALA A 99 24.99 -12.89 -4.79
N ILE A 100 23.98 -12.37 -5.48
CA ILE A 100 23.58 -12.88 -6.81
C ILE A 100 24.41 -12.29 -7.94
N THR A 101 24.46 -13.06 -9.02
CA THR A 101 25.11 -12.67 -10.30
C THR A 101 24.18 -12.88 -11.49
N GLN A 102 23.00 -13.48 -11.30
CA GLN A 102 22.08 -13.82 -12.38
C GLN A 102 20.74 -13.07 -12.24
N PRO A 103 20.19 -12.51 -13.34
CA PRO A 103 18.93 -11.76 -13.33
C PRO A 103 17.75 -12.51 -12.70
N TRP A 104 17.55 -13.78 -13.06
CA TRP A 104 16.42 -14.57 -12.56
C TRP A 104 16.46 -14.80 -11.04
N MET A 105 17.67 -14.90 -10.45
CA MET A 105 17.81 -15.02 -8.99
C MET A 105 17.31 -13.77 -8.28
N PHE A 106 17.58 -12.59 -8.87
CA PHE A 106 17.05 -11.33 -8.35
C PHE A 106 15.52 -11.34 -8.32
N LEU A 107 14.85 -11.79 -9.39
CA LEU A 107 13.40 -11.86 -9.44
C LEU A 107 12.82 -12.81 -8.38
N VAL A 108 13.45 -13.97 -8.15
CA VAL A 108 13.03 -14.91 -7.11
C VAL A 108 13.15 -14.28 -5.71
N LEU A 109 14.26 -13.59 -5.44
CA LEU A 109 14.48 -12.94 -4.15
C LEU A 109 13.55 -11.73 -3.97
N ARG A 110 13.23 -10.99 -5.04
CA ARG A 110 12.17 -9.97 -5.04
C ARG A 110 10.79 -10.57 -4.75
N ALA A 111 10.51 -11.78 -5.24
CA ALA A 111 9.27 -12.48 -4.89
C ALA A 111 9.20 -12.81 -3.39
N LEU A 112 10.32 -13.21 -2.76
CA LEU A 112 10.39 -13.40 -1.30
C LEU A 112 10.16 -12.10 -0.52
N GLU A 113 10.76 -10.97 -0.96
CA GLU A 113 10.49 -9.66 -0.37
C GLU A 113 9.01 -9.29 -0.52
N GLY A 114 8.41 -9.56 -1.70
CA GLY A 114 6.99 -9.33 -1.98
C GLY A 114 6.05 -10.17 -1.11
N PHE A 115 6.37 -11.44 -0.91
CA PHE A 115 5.63 -12.30 0.02
C PHE A 115 5.63 -11.68 1.44
N GLY A 116 6.80 -11.26 1.92
CA GLY A 116 6.93 -10.63 3.23
C GLY A 116 6.16 -9.31 3.34
N PHE A 117 6.22 -8.48 2.29
CA PHE A 117 5.41 -7.25 2.21
C PHE A 117 3.92 -7.55 2.39
N ILE A 118 3.38 -8.51 1.64
CA ILE A 118 1.96 -8.86 1.67
C ILE A 118 1.58 -9.44 3.05
N ALA A 119 2.42 -10.33 3.60
CA ALA A 119 2.19 -10.93 4.91
C ALA A 119 2.02 -9.86 6.01
N ILE A 120 2.81 -8.79 5.95
CA ILE A 120 2.77 -7.67 6.90
C ILE A 120 1.60 -6.75 6.59
N ALA A 121 1.43 -6.31 5.34
CA ALA A 121 0.39 -5.36 4.94
C ALA A 121 -1.03 -5.87 5.23
N VAL A 122 -1.26 -7.19 5.09
CA VAL A 122 -2.55 -7.82 5.36
C VAL A 122 -2.82 -8.01 6.86
N ASN A 123 -1.80 -8.35 7.63
CA ASN A 123 -2.00 -8.82 9.00
C ASN A 123 -1.78 -7.75 10.08
N ILE A 124 -0.94 -6.75 9.85
CA ILE A 124 -0.68 -5.68 10.82
C ILE A 124 -1.95 -4.85 11.12
N PRO A 125 -2.80 -4.43 10.16
CA PRO A 125 -4.02 -3.68 10.47
C PRO A 125 -4.97 -4.47 11.40
N ALA A 126 -5.10 -5.78 11.16
CA ALA A 126 -5.88 -6.65 12.03
C ALA A 126 -5.26 -6.77 13.43
N PHE A 127 -3.94 -6.83 13.52
CA PHE A 127 -3.22 -6.84 14.80
C PHE A 127 -3.40 -5.51 15.56
N ILE A 128 -3.28 -4.37 14.88
CA ILE A 128 -3.54 -3.03 15.46
C ILE A 128 -4.97 -2.94 16.00
N THR A 129 -5.96 -3.47 15.27
CA THR A 129 -7.37 -3.48 15.70
C THR A 129 -7.56 -4.23 17.03
N HIS A 130 -6.73 -5.23 17.33
CA HIS A 130 -6.75 -5.97 18.60
C HIS A 130 -5.99 -5.26 19.73
N LEU A 131 -4.94 -4.53 19.43
CA LEU A 131 -4.13 -3.79 20.41
C LEU A 131 -4.76 -2.47 20.84
N ALA A 132 -5.59 -1.90 19.99
CA ALA A 132 -6.22 -0.61 20.24
C ALA A 132 -7.54 -0.78 21.01
N ALA A 133 -7.70 0.02 22.06
CA ALA A 133 -8.98 0.18 22.73
C ALA A 133 -10.04 0.71 21.74
N PRO A 134 -11.34 0.38 21.91
CA PRO A 134 -12.37 0.75 20.93
C PRO A 134 -12.34 2.23 20.53
N GLN A 135 -12.14 3.13 21.47
CA GLN A 135 -12.06 4.59 21.25
C GLN A 135 -10.85 5.03 20.44
N ASP A 136 -9.77 4.24 20.43
CA ASP A 136 -8.51 4.58 19.76
C ASP A 136 -8.32 3.88 18.40
N ARG A 137 -9.20 2.94 18.04
CA ARG A 137 -9.05 2.13 16.81
C ARG A 137 -8.95 2.99 15.55
N THR A 138 -9.82 3.99 15.45
CA THR A 138 -9.81 4.93 14.33
C THR A 138 -8.47 5.63 14.20
N ARG A 139 -7.93 6.11 15.33
CA ARG A 139 -6.62 6.78 15.35
C ARG A 139 -5.49 5.83 14.99
N ALA A 140 -5.47 4.62 15.56
CA ALA A 140 -4.43 3.63 15.34
C ALA A 140 -4.39 3.12 13.88
N LEU A 141 -5.55 2.80 13.29
CA LEU A 141 -5.66 2.43 11.88
C LEU A 141 -5.37 3.59 10.94
N GLY A 142 -5.70 4.82 11.37
CA GLY A 142 -5.35 6.01 10.61
C GLY A 142 -3.86 6.25 10.52
N VAL A 143 -3.15 6.09 11.64
CA VAL A 143 -1.69 6.15 11.62
C VAL A 143 -1.11 5.00 10.79
N TRP A 144 -1.74 3.81 10.79
CA TRP A 144 -1.33 2.74 9.88
C TRP A 144 -1.43 3.16 8.41
N SER A 145 -2.49 3.84 7.99
CA SER A 145 -2.70 4.17 6.57
C SER A 145 -1.60 5.03 5.93
N ILE A 146 -0.78 5.71 6.75
CA ILE A 146 0.35 6.52 6.25
C ILE A 146 1.61 5.69 5.91
N TYR A 147 1.65 4.38 6.25
CA TYR A 147 2.87 3.56 6.13
C TYR A 147 3.40 3.51 4.69
N MET A 148 2.51 3.30 3.73
CA MET A 148 2.90 3.09 2.33
C MET A 148 3.50 4.35 1.70
N PRO A 149 2.82 5.50 1.66
CA PRO A 149 3.38 6.70 1.04
C PRO A 149 4.61 7.22 1.78
N THR A 150 4.63 7.16 3.11
CA THR A 150 5.75 7.67 3.91
C THR A 150 7.01 6.82 3.73
N GLY A 151 6.89 5.48 3.84
CA GLY A 151 8.04 4.60 3.69
C GLY A 151 8.57 4.59 2.25
N MET A 152 7.67 4.63 1.25
CA MET A 152 8.05 4.72 -0.16
C MET A 152 8.77 6.03 -0.47
N ALA A 153 8.25 7.18 -0.03
CA ALA A 153 8.87 8.48 -0.22
C ALA A 153 10.24 8.56 0.48
N PHE A 154 10.32 8.07 1.72
CA PHE A 154 11.58 8.04 2.47
C PHE A 154 12.63 7.19 1.74
N ALA A 155 12.26 6.03 1.23
CA ALA A 155 13.16 5.18 0.47
C ALA A 155 13.63 5.84 -0.84
N LEU A 156 12.74 6.53 -1.57
CA LEU A 156 13.10 7.29 -2.77
C LEU A 156 14.16 8.34 -2.47
N LEU A 157 13.97 9.12 -1.39
CA LEU A 157 14.90 10.19 -0.99
C LEU A 157 16.25 9.66 -0.51
N VAL A 158 16.23 8.59 0.30
CA VAL A 158 17.44 8.06 0.94
C VAL A 158 18.23 7.15 0.00
N SER A 159 17.57 6.41 -0.90
CA SER A 159 18.26 5.46 -1.77
C SER A 159 19.28 6.13 -2.70
N THR A 160 18.98 7.31 -3.25
CA THR A 160 19.86 7.98 -4.21
C THR A 160 21.27 8.25 -3.64
N PRO A 161 21.46 8.91 -2.46
CA PRO A 161 22.78 9.12 -1.91
C PRO A 161 23.47 7.82 -1.47
N PHE A 162 22.73 6.80 -1.00
CA PHE A 162 23.31 5.51 -0.67
C PHE A 162 23.81 4.77 -1.91
N LEU A 163 23.06 4.80 -3.01
CA LEU A 163 23.47 4.18 -4.28
C LEU A 163 24.77 4.75 -4.81
N THR A 164 25.00 6.07 -4.67
CA THR A 164 26.23 6.71 -5.12
C THR A 164 27.45 6.45 -4.22
N GLN A 165 27.23 6.26 -2.89
CA GLN A 165 28.31 6.10 -1.93
C GLN A 165 28.73 4.65 -1.70
N ILE A 166 27.78 3.72 -1.59
CA ILE A 166 28.01 2.32 -1.21
C ILE A 166 27.43 1.31 -2.22
N GLY A 167 26.87 1.80 -3.31
CA GLY A 167 26.25 0.99 -4.34
C GLY A 167 24.95 0.30 -3.89
N TRP A 168 24.29 -0.40 -4.82
CA TRP A 168 23.03 -1.05 -4.54
C TRP A 168 23.16 -2.22 -3.53
N ARG A 169 24.25 -3.00 -3.58
CA ARG A 169 24.48 -4.07 -2.60
C ARG A 169 24.60 -3.52 -1.19
N GLY A 170 25.30 -2.39 -1.01
CA GLY A 170 25.42 -1.70 0.27
C GLY A 170 24.05 -1.23 0.78
N LEU A 171 23.21 -0.66 -0.08
CA LEU A 171 21.86 -0.27 0.28
C LEU A 171 21.01 -1.48 0.75
N TRP A 172 21.12 -2.63 0.08
CA TRP A 172 20.43 -3.87 0.50
C TRP A 172 20.93 -4.37 1.86
N VAL A 173 22.25 -4.31 2.12
CA VAL A 173 22.80 -4.66 3.46
C VAL A 173 22.23 -3.73 4.53
N VAL A 174 22.17 -2.42 4.29
CA VAL A 174 21.56 -1.47 5.24
C VAL A 174 20.10 -1.82 5.53
N MET A 175 19.33 -2.15 4.50
CA MET A 175 17.94 -2.59 4.67
C MET A 175 17.84 -3.89 5.48
N PHE A 176 18.73 -4.86 5.26
CA PHE A 176 18.79 -6.07 6.07
C PHE A 176 19.08 -5.76 7.54
N LEU A 177 20.07 -4.89 7.82
CA LEU A 177 20.43 -4.50 9.19
C LEU A 177 19.28 -3.79 9.91
N LEU A 178 18.49 -2.97 9.21
CA LEU A 178 17.28 -2.33 9.76
C LEU A 178 16.17 -3.34 10.09
N ALA A 179 16.13 -4.48 9.42
CA ALA A 179 15.14 -5.53 9.70
C ALA A 179 15.41 -6.27 11.02
N ILE A 180 16.68 -6.33 11.49
CA ILE A 180 17.05 -7.07 12.71
C ILE A 180 16.34 -6.53 13.96
N PRO A 181 16.50 -5.25 14.33
CA PRO A 181 15.80 -4.69 15.50
C PRO A 181 14.29 -4.74 15.34
N LEU A 182 13.79 -4.64 14.10
CA LEU A 182 12.37 -4.75 13.81
C LEU A 182 11.84 -6.17 14.08
N LEU A 183 12.57 -7.21 13.66
CA LEU A 183 12.21 -8.60 13.95
C LEU A 183 12.16 -8.85 15.47
N ILE A 184 13.16 -8.36 16.21
CA ILE A 184 13.20 -8.48 17.69
C ILE A 184 12.02 -7.74 18.31
N GLY A 185 11.74 -6.50 17.89
CA GLY A 185 10.62 -5.71 18.37
C GLY A 185 9.27 -6.36 18.07
N LEU A 186 9.07 -6.89 16.86
CA LEU A 186 7.86 -7.62 16.50
C LEU A 186 7.72 -8.91 17.32
N TRP A 187 8.78 -9.64 17.50
CA TRP A 187 8.76 -10.85 18.33
C TRP A 187 8.26 -10.56 19.75
N TRP A 188 8.70 -9.44 20.33
CA TRP A 188 8.27 -9.00 21.65
C TRP A 188 6.84 -8.41 21.65
N ALA A 189 6.47 -7.63 20.61
CA ALA A 189 5.18 -6.94 20.55
C ALA A 189 4.01 -7.88 20.25
N LEU A 190 4.26 -8.94 19.44
CA LEU A 190 3.24 -9.84 18.90
C LEU A 190 2.92 -10.97 19.91
N GLU A 191 2.22 -10.63 20.99
CA GLU A 191 1.58 -11.63 21.86
C GLU A 191 0.15 -11.88 21.37
N GLU A 192 -0.16 -13.12 20.96
CA GLU A 192 -1.52 -13.53 20.61
C GLU A 192 -2.12 -14.42 21.68
N PRO A 193 -3.36 -14.14 22.12
CA PRO A 193 -4.13 -15.13 22.86
C PRO A 193 -4.42 -16.32 21.93
N SER A 194 -4.01 -17.51 22.31
CA SER A 194 -4.23 -18.76 21.56
C SER A 194 -5.72 -19.08 21.27
N ALA A 195 -6.63 -18.41 21.95
CA ALA A 195 -8.07 -18.59 21.79
C ALA A 195 -8.67 -18.07 20.46
N GLN A 196 -7.88 -17.38 19.62
CA GLN A 196 -8.38 -16.81 18.36
C GLN A 196 -8.02 -17.65 17.12
N GLN A 197 -7.24 -18.72 17.27
CA GLN A 197 -6.84 -19.58 16.17
C GLN A 197 -7.94 -20.58 15.83
N THR A 198 -8.32 -20.63 14.55
CA THR A 198 -9.23 -21.64 14.02
C THR A 198 -8.41 -22.75 13.39
N ARG A 199 -8.29 -23.91 14.06
CA ARG A 199 -7.42 -25.02 13.62
C ARG A 199 -8.06 -25.97 12.61
N GLU A 200 -9.30 -25.72 12.22
CA GLU A 200 -10.01 -26.55 11.24
C GLU A 200 -9.92 -25.93 9.84
N PRO A 201 -9.29 -26.61 8.84
CA PRO A 201 -9.17 -26.08 7.49
C PRO A 201 -10.51 -25.74 6.83
N ARG A 202 -11.54 -26.55 7.10
CA ARG A 202 -12.90 -26.31 6.59
C ARG A 202 -13.50 -25.01 7.13
N ALA A 203 -13.28 -24.73 8.42
CA ALA A 203 -13.76 -23.49 9.04
C ALA A 203 -13.05 -22.27 8.45
N VAL A 204 -11.74 -22.34 8.18
CA VAL A 204 -10.99 -21.27 7.50
C VAL A 204 -11.48 -21.05 6.08
N ALA A 205 -11.71 -22.12 5.30
CA ALA A 205 -12.29 -22.02 3.96
C ALA A 205 -13.68 -21.34 4.00
N GLN A 206 -14.49 -21.68 5.00
CA GLN A 206 -15.78 -21.04 5.20
C GLN A 206 -15.67 -19.56 5.56
N MET A 207 -14.68 -19.18 6.39
CA MET A 207 -14.40 -17.77 6.69
C MET A 207 -14.02 -16.98 5.43
N VAL A 208 -13.19 -17.55 4.56
CA VAL A 208 -12.87 -16.94 3.26
C VAL A 208 -14.13 -16.77 2.41
N ALA A 209 -14.93 -17.85 2.27
CA ALA A 209 -16.19 -17.79 1.52
C ALA A 209 -17.16 -16.74 2.09
N ASN A 210 -17.30 -16.67 3.41
CA ASN A 210 -18.15 -15.67 4.08
C ASN A 210 -17.63 -14.25 3.86
N SER A 211 -16.31 -14.04 3.87
CA SER A 211 -15.70 -12.74 3.58
C SER A 211 -15.96 -12.28 2.14
N TYR A 212 -15.87 -13.19 1.16
CA TYR A 212 -16.24 -12.88 -0.23
C TYR A 212 -17.75 -12.73 -0.45
N ARG A 213 -18.58 -13.29 0.42
CA ARG A 213 -20.03 -13.06 0.41
C ARG A 213 -20.46 -11.78 1.12
N ALA A 214 -19.56 -11.12 1.82
CA ALA A 214 -19.80 -9.83 2.46
C ALA A 214 -19.66 -8.70 1.43
N PRO A 215 -20.78 -8.12 0.91
CA PRO A 215 -20.71 -7.15 -0.18
C PRO A 215 -19.92 -5.91 0.20
N GLY A 216 -19.95 -5.50 1.47
CA GLY A 216 -19.19 -4.36 1.97
C GLY A 216 -17.67 -4.57 1.84
N LEU A 217 -17.15 -5.78 2.10
CA LEU A 217 -15.72 -6.08 1.92
C LEU A 217 -15.32 -6.05 0.44
N LEU A 218 -16.17 -6.58 -0.45
CA LEU A 218 -15.92 -6.52 -1.90
C LEU A 218 -15.91 -5.08 -2.41
N MET A 219 -16.85 -4.26 -1.93
CA MET A 219 -16.91 -2.83 -2.28
C MET A 219 -15.67 -2.07 -1.78
N VAL A 220 -15.18 -2.38 -0.57
CA VAL A 220 -13.93 -1.81 -0.04
C VAL A 220 -12.74 -2.22 -0.91
N GLY A 221 -12.63 -3.49 -1.28
CA GLY A 221 -11.58 -3.98 -2.18
C GLY A 221 -11.64 -3.34 -3.57
N ALA A 222 -12.83 -3.29 -4.18
CA ALA A 222 -13.05 -2.66 -5.48
C ALA A 222 -12.72 -1.16 -5.45
N CYS A 223 -13.17 -0.44 -4.43
CA CYS A 223 -12.88 0.99 -4.27
C CYS A 223 -11.38 1.24 -4.13
N PHE A 224 -10.66 0.38 -3.39
CA PHE A 224 -9.22 0.50 -3.27
C PHE A 224 -8.50 0.20 -4.59
N GLY A 225 -8.97 -0.79 -5.36
CA GLY A 225 -8.43 -1.10 -6.69
C GLY A 225 -8.57 0.08 -7.65
N VAL A 226 -9.74 0.66 -7.71
CA VAL A 226 -10.00 1.84 -8.56
C VAL A 226 -9.19 3.05 -8.13
N TYR A 227 -9.05 3.30 -6.82
CA TYR A 227 -8.19 4.36 -6.29
C TYR A 227 -6.71 4.13 -6.64
N THR A 228 -6.20 2.91 -6.41
CA THR A 228 -4.79 2.62 -6.66
C THR A 228 -4.45 2.58 -8.14
N PHE A 229 -5.40 2.23 -9.00
CA PHE A 229 -5.25 2.42 -10.45
C PHE A 229 -4.86 3.87 -10.75
N GLN A 230 -5.57 4.84 -10.21
CA GLN A 230 -5.29 6.26 -10.47
C GLN A 230 -3.99 6.73 -9.80
N TRP A 231 -3.93 6.61 -8.48
CA TRP A 231 -2.86 7.22 -7.70
C TRP A 231 -1.50 6.62 -8.02
N VAL A 232 -1.40 5.28 -8.06
CA VAL A 232 -0.13 4.60 -8.34
C VAL A 232 0.31 4.86 -9.78
N THR A 233 -0.61 4.84 -10.74
CA THR A 233 -0.30 5.10 -12.15
C THR A 233 0.26 6.51 -12.33
N ILE A 234 -0.39 7.52 -11.75
CA ILE A 234 0.15 8.89 -11.80
C ILE A 234 1.54 8.94 -11.17
N MET A 235 1.72 8.36 -9.97
CA MET A 235 3.04 8.40 -9.31
C MET A 235 4.13 7.67 -10.08
N GLN A 236 3.81 6.63 -10.83
CA GLN A 236 4.77 5.90 -11.66
C GLN A 236 5.18 6.69 -12.90
N TRP A 237 4.24 7.40 -13.53
CA TRP A 237 4.49 8.17 -14.74
C TRP A 237 4.84 9.64 -14.48
N LEU A 238 4.68 10.13 -13.26
CA LEU A 238 4.92 11.53 -12.91
C LEU A 238 6.35 11.99 -13.23
N PRO A 239 7.44 11.21 -13.01
CA PRO A 239 8.76 11.64 -13.42
C PRO A 239 8.88 11.90 -14.93
N SER A 240 8.34 11.01 -15.77
CA SER A 240 8.34 11.17 -17.24
C SER A 240 7.52 12.39 -17.66
N PHE A 241 6.30 12.49 -17.14
CA PHE A 241 5.42 13.65 -17.40
C PHE A 241 6.07 14.99 -17.02
N LEU A 242 6.71 15.06 -15.84
CA LEU A 242 7.37 16.28 -15.39
C LEU A 242 8.62 16.62 -16.22
N ASN A 243 9.31 15.60 -16.72
CA ASN A 243 10.46 15.82 -17.61
C ASN A 243 10.03 16.26 -19.02
N GLU A 244 9.05 15.59 -19.60
CA GLU A 244 8.61 15.81 -20.99
C GLU A 244 7.74 17.07 -21.14
N GLU A 245 6.77 17.27 -20.23
CA GLU A 245 5.77 18.33 -20.36
C GLU A 245 6.09 19.59 -19.52
N VAL A 246 6.84 19.43 -18.43
CA VAL A 246 7.16 20.54 -17.51
C VAL A 246 8.60 21.03 -17.70
N GLY A 247 9.45 20.23 -18.35
CA GLY A 247 10.85 20.58 -18.64
C GLY A 247 11.78 20.47 -17.43
N LEU A 248 11.41 19.72 -16.39
CA LEU A 248 12.31 19.43 -15.28
C LEU A 248 13.39 18.43 -15.69
N THR A 249 14.58 18.52 -15.08
CA THR A 249 15.55 17.43 -15.22
C THR A 249 14.98 16.16 -14.58
N LEU A 250 15.41 14.99 -15.06
CA LEU A 250 14.94 13.70 -14.51
C LEU A 250 15.17 13.61 -13.00
N GLU A 251 16.29 14.10 -12.51
CA GLU A 251 16.62 14.15 -11.09
C GLU A 251 15.63 15.02 -10.31
N GLN A 252 15.34 16.24 -10.80
CA GLN A 252 14.35 17.14 -10.19
C GLN A 252 12.95 16.49 -10.19
N ALA A 253 12.57 15.84 -11.28
CA ALA A 253 11.29 15.15 -11.42
C ALA A 253 11.14 14.00 -10.42
N ILE A 254 12.22 13.23 -10.15
CA ILE A 254 12.23 12.16 -9.14
C ILE A 254 12.06 12.73 -7.72
N TYR A 255 12.83 13.74 -7.34
CA TYR A 255 12.69 14.36 -6.01
C TYR A 255 11.32 15.00 -5.81
N PHE A 256 10.80 15.64 -6.85
CA PHE A 256 9.46 16.20 -6.78
C PHE A 256 8.38 15.12 -6.66
N THR A 257 8.52 14.03 -7.40
CA THR A 257 7.62 12.87 -7.27
C THR A 257 7.66 12.28 -5.87
N ALA A 258 8.84 12.19 -5.25
CA ALA A 258 8.96 11.74 -3.87
C ALA A 258 8.19 12.66 -2.90
N ALA A 259 8.25 13.98 -3.09
CA ALA A 259 7.47 14.93 -2.30
C ALA A 259 5.96 14.75 -2.52
N VAL A 260 5.51 14.56 -3.77
CA VAL A 260 4.10 14.31 -4.09
C VAL A 260 3.62 12.99 -3.45
N VAL A 261 4.41 11.93 -3.53
CA VAL A 261 4.12 10.64 -2.86
C VAL A 261 4.01 10.83 -1.35
N PHE A 262 4.95 11.57 -0.74
CA PHE A 262 4.93 11.86 0.69
C PHE A 262 3.65 12.56 1.12
N MET A 263 3.14 13.52 0.33
CA MET A 263 1.93 14.29 0.66
C MET A 263 0.68 13.41 0.86
N ASN A 264 0.65 12.21 0.31
CA ASN A 264 -0.44 11.26 0.56
C ASN A 264 -0.51 10.84 2.04
N GLY A 265 0.62 10.71 2.73
CA GLY A 265 0.69 10.37 4.16
C GLY A 265 -0.03 11.38 5.05
N PRO A 266 0.36 12.67 5.07
CA PRO A 266 -0.39 13.73 5.75
C PRO A 266 -1.86 13.76 5.36
N GLY A 267 -2.20 13.52 4.09
CA GLY A 267 -3.59 13.39 3.63
C GLY A 267 -4.33 12.25 4.33
N CYS A 268 -3.73 11.06 4.39
CA CYS A 268 -4.30 9.94 5.15
C CYS A 268 -4.58 10.31 6.61
N TYR A 269 -3.61 10.95 7.27
CA TYR A 269 -3.77 11.38 8.66
C TYR A 269 -4.93 12.35 8.85
N VAL A 270 -5.03 13.39 7.99
CA VAL A 270 -6.10 14.38 8.03
C VAL A 270 -7.47 13.73 7.75
N GLY A 271 -7.54 12.83 6.76
CA GLY A 271 -8.77 12.07 6.44
C GLY A 271 -9.29 11.27 7.64
N VAL A 272 -8.40 10.59 8.37
CA VAL A 272 -8.77 9.86 9.59
C VAL A 272 -9.17 10.81 10.72
N ARG A 273 -8.49 11.95 10.86
CA ARG A 273 -8.84 12.93 11.87
C ARG A 273 -10.25 13.46 11.67
N PHE A 274 -10.65 13.73 10.43
CA PHE A 274 -12.04 14.10 10.12
C PHE A 274 -13.04 12.96 10.40
N ALA A 275 -12.68 11.72 10.10
CA ALA A 275 -13.51 10.56 10.46
C ALA A 275 -13.68 10.45 11.98
N ALA A 276 -12.60 10.66 12.76
CA ALA A 276 -12.63 10.67 14.22
C ALA A 276 -13.47 11.83 14.81
N GLN A 277 -13.63 12.93 14.07
CA GLN A 277 -14.50 14.07 14.41
C GLN A 277 -15.98 13.85 14.01
N GLY A 278 -16.32 12.66 13.49
CA GLY A 278 -17.70 12.28 13.14
C GLY A 278 -18.07 12.46 11.67
N MET A 279 -17.11 12.84 10.79
CA MET A 279 -17.39 12.81 9.35
C MET A 279 -17.50 11.36 8.86
N LYS A 280 -18.51 11.07 8.04
CA LYS A 280 -18.69 9.74 7.46
C LYS A 280 -17.55 9.39 6.50
N SER A 281 -17.00 8.16 6.62
CA SER A 281 -15.98 7.66 5.69
C SER A 281 -16.42 7.76 4.22
N SER A 282 -17.70 7.50 3.92
CA SER A 282 -18.26 7.69 2.58
C SER A 282 -18.10 9.11 2.05
N SER A 283 -18.37 10.13 2.88
CA SER A 283 -18.23 11.55 2.50
C SER A 283 -16.78 11.91 2.20
N LEU A 284 -15.83 11.41 3.01
CA LEU A 284 -14.39 11.63 2.81
C LEU A 284 -13.86 10.94 1.54
N ILE A 285 -14.36 9.74 1.23
CA ILE A 285 -14.06 9.04 -0.03
C ILE A 285 -14.60 9.83 -1.22
N ILE A 286 -15.84 10.35 -1.14
CA ILE A 286 -16.46 11.18 -2.19
C ILE A 286 -15.68 12.48 -2.40
N ILE A 287 -15.30 13.17 -1.33
CA ILE A 287 -14.45 14.39 -1.41
C ILE A 287 -13.14 14.06 -2.13
N GLY A 288 -12.49 12.96 -1.75
CA GLY A 288 -11.29 12.47 -2.43
C GLY A 288 -11.50 12.27 -3.92
N ALA A 289 -12.53 11.51 -4.29
CA ALA A 289 -12.85 11.20 -5.68
C ALA A 289 -13.15 12.44 -6.54
N VAL A 290 -14.00 13.34 -6.05
CA VAL A 290 -14.36 14.58 -6.76
C VAL A 290 -13.15 15.48 -6.95
N THR A 291 -12.35 15.67 -5.88
CA THR A 291 -11.15 16.51 -5.94
C THR A 291 -10.13 15.91 -6.91
N MET A 292 -9.89 14.59 -6.85
CA MET A 292 -8.99 13.92 -7.81
C MET A 292 -9.46 14.07 -9.24
N ALA A 293 -10.77 13.96 -9.52
CA ALA A 293 -11.33 14.18 -10.86
C ALA A 293 -11.06 15.60 -11.36
N VAL A 294 -11.37 16.61 -10.55
CA VAL A 294 -11.16 18.03 -10.93
C VAL A 294 -9.67 18.33 -11.16
N LEU A 295 -8.82 17.86 -10.24
CA LEU A 295 -7.37 18.10 -10.35
C LEU A 295 -6.73 17.37 -11.54
N THR A 296 -7.27 16.22 -11.95
CA THR A 296 -6.81 15.53 -13.16
C THR A 296 -6.91 16.41 -14.40
N PHE A 297 -8.01 17.12 -14.59
CA PHE A 297 -8.14 18.11 -15.70
C PHE A 297 -7.10 19.21 -15.60
N ALA A 298 -6.84 19.72 -14.41
CA ALA A 298 -5.90 20.80 -14.22
C ALA A 298 -4.43 20.35 -14.34
N ILE A 299 -4.11 19.10 -13.99
CA ILE A 299 -2.74 18.56 -14.11
C ILE A 299 -2.38 18.26 -15.57
N PHE A 300 -3.27 17.58 -16.30
CA PHE A 300 -3.01 17.13 -17.67
C PHE A 300 -3.57 18.08 -18.74
N GLY A 301 -4.32 19.11 -18.34
CA GLY A 301 -4.91 20.08 -19.27
C GLY A 301 -3.86 21.00 -19.90
N ALA A 302 -4.17 21.51 -21.10
CA ALA A 302 -3.34 22.45 -21.81
C ALA A 302 -3.29 23.83 -21.13
N GLY A 303 -2.17 24.53 -21.26
CA GLY A 303 -2.03 25.92 -20.80
C GLY A 303 -1.84 26.13 -19.31
N VAL A 304 -1.72 25.09 -18.50
CA VAL A 304 -1.46 25.21 -17.06
C VAL A 304 0.04 25.48 -16.82
N PRO A 305 0.39 26.57 -16.08
CA PRO A 305 1.80 26.87 -15.79
C PRO A 305 2.50 25.73 -15.04
N PRO A 306 3.79 25.46 -15.28
CA PRO A 306 4.56 24.39 -14.64
C PRO A 306 4.46 24.38 -13.12
N LEU A 307 4.70 25.52 -12.46
CA LEU A 307 4.61 25.61 -10.99
C LEU A 307 3.21 25.27 -10.47
N MET A 308 2.18 25.67 -11.18
CA MET A 308 0.80 25.35 -10.82
C MET A 308 0.56 23.84 -10.89
N ARG A 309 1.04 23.15 -11.96
CA ARG A 309 0.95 21.68 -12.08
C ARG A 309 1.59 20.97 -10.91
N LEU A 310 2.76 21.45 -10.47
CA LEU A 310 3.47 20.88 -9.31
C LEU A 310 2.62 20.97 -8.03
N ILE A 311 2.05 22.15 -7.76
CA ILE A 311 1.18 22.36 -6.60
C ILE A 311 -0.07 21.48 -6.68
N LEU A 312 -0.68 21.39 -7.86
CA LEU A 312 -1.87 20.57 -8.08
C LEU A 312 -1.60 19.07 -7.87
N CYS A 313 -0.42 18.57 -8.27
CA CYS A 313 0.00 17.19 -7.98
C CYS A 313 0.12 16.93 -6.47
N MET A 314 0.66 17.88 -5.70
CA MET A 314 0.73 17.77 -4.24
C MET A 314 -0.66 17.73 -3.60
N ILE A 315 -1.57 18.61 -4.03
CA ILE A 315 -2.96 18.64 -3.54
C ILE A 315 -3.70 17.34 -3.94
N TYR A 316 -3.49 16.86 -5.18
CA TYR A 316 -4.05 15.60 -5.67
C TYR A 316 -3.65 14.43 -4.76
N SER A 317 -2.38 14.32 -4.45
CA SER A 317 -1.86 13.24 -3.61
C SER A 317 -2.33 13.38 -2.16
N PHE A 318 -2.34 14.60 -1.62
CA PHE A 318 -2.81 14.88 -0.26
C PHE A 318 -4.29 14.51 -0.07
N ILE A 319 -5.17 15.04 -0.92
CA ILE A 319 -6.62 14.76 -0.81
C ILE A 319 -6.91 13.30 -1.19
N GLY A 320 -6.18 12.73 -2.16
CA GLY A 320 -6.24 11.31 -2.50
C GLY A 320 -6.02 10.39 -1.30
N GLY A 321 -5.18 10.81 -0.33
CA GLY A 321 -4.94 10.07 0.91
C GLY A 321 -6.17 9.86 1.80
N PHE A 322 -7.23 10.66 1.64
CA PHE A 322 -8.50 10.45 2.38
C PHE A 322 -9.13 9.09 2.04
N ILE A 323 -8.95 8.61 0.82
CA ILE A 323 -9.59 7.37 0.33
C ILE A 323 -9.00 6.14 1.03
N PRO A 324 -7.69 5.81 0.91
CA PRO A 324 -7.13 4.61 1.52
C PRO A 324 -7.27 4.62 3.05
N ALA A 325 -7.11 5.78 3.68
CA ALA A 325 -7.27 5.93 5.11
C ALA A 325 -8.65 5.46 5.59
N ASN A 326 -9.70 5.91 4.93
CA ASN A 326 -11.07 5.55 5.27
C ASN A 326 -11.42 4.11 4.87
N LEU A 327 -10.84 3.56 3.80
CA LEU A 327 -11.05 2.17 3.41
C LEU A 327 -10.48 1.20 4.48
N PHE A 328 -9.31 1.49 5.06
CA PHE A 328 -8.79 0.69 6.19
C PHE A 328 -9.71 0.75 7.43
N LEU A 329 -10.37 1.89 7.69
CA LEU A 329 -11.35 2.00 8.77
C LEU A 329 -12.62 1.18 8.51
N LEU A 330 -13.01 1.03 7.25
CA LEU A 330 -14.22 0.29 6.86
C LEU A 330 -14.03 -1.23 6.90
N VAL A 331 -12.83 -1.77 6.75
CA VAL A 331 -12.60 -3.24 6.78
C VAL A 331 -13.13 -3.88 8.06
N PRO A 332 -12.78 -3.42 9.28
CA PRO A 332 -13.33 -4.02 10.50
C PRO A 332 -14.84 -3.85 10.66
N GLN A 333 -15.43 -2.82 10.05
CA GLN A 333 -16.89 -2.55 10.12
C GLN A 333 -17.70 -3.49 9.23
N TYR A 334 -17.14 -3.88 8.07
CA TYR A 334 -17.80 -4.78 7.12
C TYR A 334 -17.38 -6.24 7.28
N ALA A 335 -16.33 -6.52 8.05
CA ALA A 335 -15.95 -7.89 8.39
C ALA A 335 -17.06 -8.55 9.24
N PRO A 336 -17.42 -9.82 8.98
CA PRO A 336 -18.44 -10.55 9.77
C PRO A 336 -18.13 -10.59 11.27
N ASP A 337 -16.84 -10.72 11.63
CA ASP A 337 -16.31 -10.58 12.97
C ASP A 337 -14.83 -10.19 12.95
N LEU A 338 -14.22 -9.93 14.10
CA LEU A 338 -12.81 -9.51 14.21
C LEU A 338 -11.80 -10.58 13.70
N ARG A 339 -12.19 -11.85 13.59
CA ARG A 339 -11.33 -12.91 13.03
C ARG A 339 -11.22 -12.78 11.51
N HIS A 340 -12.26 -12.24 10.85
CA HIS A 340 -12.29 -12.01 9.41
C HIS A 340 -11.51 -10.77 8.96
N VAL A 341 -11.04 -9.91 9.88
CA VAL A 341 -10.36 -8.64 9.52
C VAL A 341 -9.09 -8.87 8.68
N SER A 342 -8.28 -9.90 9.00
CA SER A 342 -7.11 -10.23 8.16
C SER A 342 -7.51 -10.65 6.75
N ILE A 343 -8.57 -11.45 6.60
CA ILE A 343 -9.10 -11.85 5.28
C ILE A 343 -9.66 -10.62 4.55
N GLY A 344 -10.38 -9.74 5.27
CA GLY A 344 -10.89 -8.48 4.74
C GLY A 344 -9.77 -7.55 4.23
N ASN A 345 -8.68 -7.43 4.97
CA ASN A 345 -7.48 -6.72 4.51
C ASN A 345 -6.83 -7.41 3.31
N GLY A 346 -6.90 -8.74 3.24
CA GLY A 346 -6.49 -9.51 2.06
C GLY A 346 -7.29 -9.11 0.82
N ILE A 347 -8.62 -9.01 0.93
CA ILE A 347 -9.51 -8.56 -0.16
C ILE A 347 -9.19 -7.10 -0.56
N LEU A 348 -8.97 -6.23 0.43
CA LEU A 348 -8.54 -4.85 0.20
C LEU A 348 -7.24 -4.80 -0.62
N MET A 349 -6.19 -5.53 -0.19
CA MET A 349 -4.90 -5.58 -0.87
C MET A 349 -4.97 -6.24 -2.24
N GLN A 350 -5.79 -7.26 -2.41
CA GLN A 350 -6.03 -7.89 -3.72
C GLN A 350 -6.64 -6.90 -4.71
N GLY A 351 -7.65 -6.12 -4.28
CA GLY A 351 -8.21 -5.04 -5.09
C GLY A 351 -7.14 -4.01 -5.48
N SER A 352 -6.37 -3.54 -4.50
CA SER A 352 -5.26 -2.60 -4.72
C SER A 352 -4.27 -3.13 -5.77
N ALA A 353 -3.88 -4.39 -5.66
CA ALA A 353 -2.93 -5.02 -6.55
C ALA A 353 -3.45 -5.09 -8.00
N LEU A 354 -4.72 -5.40 -8.20
CA LEU A 354 -5.37 -5.38 -9.51
C LEU A 354 -5.31 -3.98 -10.13
N GLY A 355 -5.67 -2.94 -9.35
CA GLY A 355 -5.61 -1.56 -9.82
C GLY A 355 -4.21 -1.14 -10.25
N GLN A 356 -3.22 -1.41 -9.41
CA GLN A 356 -1.81 -1.07 -9.69
C GLN A 356 -1.27 -1.80 -10.92
N THR A 357 -1.61 -3.08 -11.09
CA THR A 357 -1.13 -3.89 -12.21
C THR A 357 -1.72 -3.43 -13.55
N LEU A 358 -2.97 -2.97 -13.56
CA LEU A 358 -3.67 -2.57 -14.78
C LEU A 358 -3.42 -1.11 -15.14
N GLY A 359 -3.22 -0.22 -14.15
CA GLY A 359 -3.23 1.21 -14.36
C GLY A 359 -2.10 1.71 -15.26
N ALA A 360 -0.86 1.41 -14.91
CA ALA A 360 0.30 1.93 -15.63
C ALA A 360 0.38 1.45 -17.10
N PRO A 361 0.16 0.16 -17.43
CA PRO A 361 0.15 -0.29 -18.82
C PRO A 361 -0.97 0.33 -19.66
N ILE A 362 -2.18 0.48 -19.10
CA ILE A 362 -3.31 1.07 -19.83
C ILE A 362 -3.02 2.51 -20.19
N VAL A 363 -2.53 3.32 -19.25
CA VAL A 363 -2.19 4.72 -19.50
C VAL A 363 -1.02 4.84 -20.48
N ALA A 364 0.02 4.01 -20.35
CA ALA A 364 1.12 3.98 -21.28
C ALA A 364 0.67 3.68 -22.72
N ALA A 365 -0.20 2.68 -22.89
CA ALA A 365 -0.74 2.35 -24.22
C ALA A 365 -1.50 3.53 -24.84
N LEU A 366 -2.39 4.17 -24.07
CA LEU A 366 -3.17 5.32 -24.53
C LEU A 366 -2.28 6.51 -24.94
N VAL A 367 -1.28 6.84 -24.10
CA VAL A 367 -0.33 7.93 -24.40
C VAL A 367 0.50 7.60 -25.67
N THR A 368 0.93 6.34 -25.82
CA THR A 368 1.68 5.90 -27.01
C THR A 368 0.82 5.99 -28.28
N GLU A 369 -0.43 5.52 -28.25
CA GLU A 369 -1.37 5.60 -29.36
C GLU A 369 -1.71 7.05 -29.73
N ALA A 370 -1.71 7.95 -28.75
CA ALA A 370 -1.93 9.38 -28.97
C ALA A 370 -0.66 10.15 -29.39
N GLY A 371 0.42 9.46 -29.78
CA GLY A 371 1.65 10.10 -30.24
C GLY A 371 2.45 10.81 -29.13
N GLY A 372 2.28 10.42 -27.88
CA GLY A 372 2.96 11.00 -26.72
C GLY A 372 2.15 12.08 -25.98
N ASP A 373 0.90 12.32 -26.36
CA ASP A 373 0.03 13.30 -25.70
C ASP A 373 -0.44 12.77 -24.33
N TRP A 374 0.06 13.35 -23.25
CA TRP A 374 -0.35 13.03 -21.88
C TRP A 374 -1.78 13.48 -21.53
N GLY A 375 -2.39 14.37 -22.35
CA GLY A 375 -3.77 14.80 -22.16
C GLY A 375 -4.79 13.66 -22.21
N VAL A 376 -4.48 12.57 -22.95
CA VAL A 376 -5.36 11.38 -23.01
C VAL A 376 -5.47 10.64 -21.68
N ALA A 377 -4.52 10.80 -20.76
CA ALA A 377 -4.57 10.21 -19.43
C ALA A 377 -5.75 10.73 -18.59
N ILE A 378 -6.33 11.88 -18.95
CA ILE A 378 -7.51 12.43 -18.29
C ILE A 378 -8.66 11.42 -18.29
N TRP A 379 -8.92 10.74 -19.41
CA TRP A 379 -10.10 9.88 -19.56
C TRP A 379 -10.13 8.68 -18.63
N PRO A 380 -9.10 7.80 -18.57
CA PRO A 380 -9.11 6.70 -17.63
C PRO A 380 -9.14 7.18 -16.17
N MET A 381 -8.47 8.28 -15.84
CA MET A 381 -8.49 8.83 -14.47
C MET A 381 -9.87 9.34 -14.07
N LEU A 382 -10.62 9.97 -14.98
CA LEU A 382 -12.00 10.40 -14.73
C LEU A 382 -12.95 9.23 -14.54
N VAL A 383 -12.85 8.20 -15.39
CA VAL A 383 -13.65 6.99 -15.26
C VAL A 383 -13.42 6.36 -13.88
N MET A 384 -12.18 6.25 -13.45
CA MET A 384 -11.86 5.71 -12.14
C MET A 384 -12.35 6.61 -11.00
N SER A 385 -12.20 7.93 -11.12
CA SER A 385 -12.76 8.87 -10.13
C SER A 385 -14.28 8.75 -10.00
N MET A 386 -15.00 8.60 -11.13
CA MET A 386 -16.42 8.36 -11.14
C MET A 386 -16.78 7.03 -10.46
N CYS A 387 -16.02 5.97 -10.71
CA CYS A 387 -16.22 4.68 -10.03
C CYS A 387 -16.03 4.80 -8.51
N VAL A 388 -14.98 5.50 -8.03
CA VAL A 388 -14.80 5.75 -6.58
C VAL A 388 -15.93 6.57 -6.02
N PHE A 389 -16.39 7.61 -6.74
CA PHE A 389 -17.53 8.43 -6.35
C PHE A 389 -18.80 7.60 -6.21
N MET A 390 -19.13 6.76 -7.18
CA MET A 390 -20.32 5.89 -7.14
C MET A 390 -20.23 4.86 -6.01
N LEU A 391 -19.06 4.25 -5.78
CA LEU A 391 -18.85 3.36 -4.65
C LEU A 391 -18.98 4.09 -3.31
N GLY A 392 -18.47 5.32 -3.21
CA GLY A 392 -18.67 6.18 -2.03
C GLY A 392 -20.14 6.51 -1.76
N LEU A 393 -20.89 6.82 -2.82
CA LEU A 393 -22.29 7.24 -2.73
C LEU A 393 -23.26 6.08 -2.42
N PHE A 394 -23.06 4.94 -3.08
CA PHE A 394 -24.00 3.82 -3.02
C PHE A 394 -23.49 2.63 -2.22
N GLY A 395 -22.16 2.41 -2.17
CA GLY A 395 -21.54 1.23 -1.57
C GLY A 395 -21.49 1.29 -0.04
N PHE A 396 -21.30 2.47 0.54
CA PHE A 396 -21.04 2.61 1.98
C PHE A 396 -22.20 3.22 2.77
N ARG A 397 -23.44 3.07 2.29
CA ARG A 397 -24.65 3.64 2.92
C ARG A 397 -24.94 3.11 4.34
N ARG A 398 -24.44 1.92 4.71
CA ARG A 398 -24.66 1.30 6.03
C ARG A 398 -23.65 1.68 7.10
N SER A 399 -22.63 2.48 6.79
CA SER A 399 -21.69 3.01 7.79
C SER A 399 -22.31 4.19 8.56
N ASN A 400 -23.43 3.92 9.24
CA ASN A 400 -23.95 4.81 10.26
C ASN A 400 -23.41 4.31 11.59
N LEU A 401 -22.22 4.71 11.94
CA LEU A 401 -21.70 4.80 13.31
C LEU A 401 -20.57 5.81 13.30
#